data_d0ffeb8506a9ed7fbb82cfa44bf2cf24
#
_entry.id   d0ffeb8506a9ed7fbb82cfa44bf2cf24
#
_cell.length_a   1.000
_cell.length_b   1.000
_cell.length_c   1.000
_cell.angle_alpha   90.00
_cell.angle_beta   90.00
_cell.angle_gamma   90.00
#
_symmetry.space_group_name_H-M   'P 1'
#
loop_
_entity.id
_entity.type
_entity.pdbx_description
1 polymer ?
#
loop_
_entity_poly.entity_id
_entity_poly.type
_entity_poly.pdbx_seq_one_letter_code
_entity_poly.pdbx_strand_id
1 'polypeptide(L)'
;MPPISIAIIDSGVNPGHSHVGHVEDGASFLPRSPGDGTVARSPDFRDEIGHGTAIAGIIREKAPHARFHAAKIFAGSLRASMASLLAALEWAVEQNAKIIHLSLGTRNERFKEVLELLCRSAFEQGTILVAAATAADALIWPAVLDTVIGVYWNALCDEETLIHHPDNPVEFGAHGLPRPIPGRPQELNFRGSSFAAARVTARIAELLVSDPDMNCQQARSALAHLARIERLPFLL
;
A
#
# COMPACT_ATOMS: atom_id res chain seq x y z
N MET A 1 17.73 -15.61 6.24
CA MET A 1 16.56 -15.59 5.34
C MET A 1 16.75 -14.49 4.30
N PRO A 2 16.33 -14.67 3.04
CA PRO A 2 16.37 -13.59 2.08
C PRO A 2 15.45 -12.44 2.55
N PRO A 3 15.85 -11.19 2.33
CA PRO A 3 15.04 -10.04 2.69
C PRO A 3 13.75 -10.00 1.86
N ILE A 4 12.64 -9.60 2.50
CA ILE A 4 11.33 -9.50 1.85
C ILE A 4 11.33 -8.30 0.90
N SER A 5 10.99 -8.51 -0.37
CA SER A 5 10.89 -7.48 -1.40
C SER A 5 9.51 -6.79 -1.33
N ILE A 6 9.48 -5.48 -1.18
CA ILE A 6 8.25 -4.67 -1.06
C ILE A 6 8.29 -3.51 -2.03
N ALA A 7 7.38 -3.47 -2.98
CA ALA A 7 7.18 -2.31 -3.85
C ALA A 7 6.20 -1.32 -3.19
N ILE A 8 6.55 -0.04 -3.17
CA ILE A 8 5.73 1.05 -2.66
C ILE A 8 5.36 1.95 -3.82
N ILE A 9 4.08 1.93 -4.22
CA ILE A 9 3.53 2.77 -5.29
C ILE A 9 2.90 4.01 -4.67
N ASP A 10 3.65 5.13 -4.72
CA ASP A 10 3.31 6.36 -3.99
C ASP A 10 4.00 7.60 -4.60
N SER A 11 4.35 8.60 -3.79
CA SER A 11 5.06 9.83 -4.17
C SER A 11 6.59 9.67 -4.33
N GLY A 12 7.09 8.44 -4.26
CA GLY A 12 8.52 8.15 -4.17
C GLY A 12 8.96 7.87 -2.74
N VAL A 13 10.24 7.66 -2.53
CA VAL A 13 10.84 7.39 -1.21
C VAL A 13 12.19 8.06 -1.11
N ASN A 14 12.49 8.69 0.03
CA ASN A 14 13.79 9.29 0.32
C ASN A 14 14.68 8.32 1.13
N PRO A 15 15.67 7.67 0.51
CA PRO A 15 16.51 6.68 1.17
C PRO A 15 17.36 7.25 2.31
N GLY A 16 17.67 8.55 2.28
CA GLY A 16 18.42 9.21 3.36
C GLY A 16 17.62 9.54 4.61
N HIS A 17 16.32 9.30 4.62
CA HIS A 17 15.48 9.60 5.78
C HIS A 17 15.72 8.59 6.91
N SER A 18 15.85 9.07 8.17
CA SER A 18 16.18 8.25 9.35
C SER A 18 15.19 7.09 9.61
N HIS A 19 13.93 7.23 9.20
CA HIS A 19 12.91 6.19 9.34
C HIS A 19 12.94 5.15 8.21
N VAL A 20 13.66 5.39 7.11
CA VAL A 20 13.64 4.56 5.90
C VAL A 20 14.90 3.72 5.76
N GLY A 21 16.06 4.36 5.78
CA GLY A 21 17.33 3.71 5.47
C GLY A 21 17.46 3.39 3.98
N HIS A 22 17.93 2.18 3.67
CA HIS A 22 18.20 1.76 2.30
C HIS A 22 16.92 1.50 1.48
N VAL A 23 16.96 1.93 0.22
CA VAL A 23 16.00 1.58 -0.84
C VAL A 23 16.79 0.89 -1.94
N GLU A 24 16.36 -0.28 -2.38
CA GLU A 24 17.10 -1.13 -3.33
C GLU A 24 17.20 -0.47 -4.70
N ASP A 25 16.05 -0.05 -5.22
CA ASP A 25 15.92 0.70 -6.48
C ASP A 25 14.60 1.46 -6.53
N GLY A 26 14.35 2.15 -7.63
CA GLY A 26 13.09 2.81 -7.89
C GLY A 26 13.02 3.48 -9.25
N ALA A 27 11.80 3.86 -9.61
CA ALA A 27 11.52 4.62 -10.82
C ALA A 27 10.31 5.54 -10.61
N SER A 28 10.24 6.62 -11.41
CA SER A 28 9.02 7.40 -11.55
C SER A 28 8.26 7.03 -12.82
N PHE A 29 6.95 7.10 -12.72
CA PHE A 29 5.98 6.83 -13.79
C PHE A 29 5.03 8.01 -13.89
N LEU A 30 5.48 9.09 -14.52
CA LEU A 30 4.76 10.35 -14.57
C LEU A 30 4.24 10.62 -15.99
N PRO A 31 3.10 11.31 -16.17
CA PRO A 31 2.61 11.68 -17.48
C PRO A 31 3.66 12.49 -18.24
N ARG A 32 3.86 12.20 -19.53
CA ARG A 32 4.73 13.01 -20.42
C ARG A 32 4.16 14.40 -20.64
N SER A 33 2.83 14.44 -20.82
CA SER A 33 2.08 15.69 -20.98
C SER A 33 0.70 15.55 -20.33
N PRO A 34 0.10 16.64 -19.84
CA PRO A 34 -1.25 16.56 -19.26
C PRO A 34 -2.27 16.04 -20.29
N GLY A 35 -2.94 14.93 -19.96
CA GLY A 35 -4.08 14.40 -20.72
C GLY A 35 -3.74 13.52 -21.93
N ASP A 36 -2.47 13.29 -22.29
CA ASP A 36 -2.09 12.44 -23.43
C ASP A 36 -2.13 10.93 -23.13
N GLY A 37 -2.29 10.55 -21.87
CA GLY A 37 -2.34 9.15 -21.45
C GLY A 37 -1.00 8.41 -21.52
N THR A 38 0.09 9.07 -21.98
CA THR A 38 1.40 8.46 -22.05
C THR A 38 2.21 8.69 -20.76
N VAL A 39 3.07 7.74 -20.42
CA VAL A 39 3.88 7.75 -19.20
C VAL A 39 5.36 7.77 -19.55
N ALA A 40 6.11 8.64 -18.89
CA ALA A 40 7.56 8.61 -18.90
C ALA A 40 8.06 7.82 -17.70
N ARG A 41 8.95 6.84 -17.92
CA ARG A 41 9.73 6.20 -16.87
C ARG A 41 11.06 6.94 -16.70
N SER A 42 11.42 7.23 -15.45
CA SER A 42 12.71 7.86 -15.09
C SER A 42 13.29 7.17 -13.84
N PRO A 43 14.62 7.14 -13.67
CA PRO A 43 15.23 6.59 -12.46
C PRO A 43 15.08 7.49 -11.22
N ASP A 44 14.53 8.69 -11.34
CA ASP A 44 14.33 9.61 -10.22
C ASP A 44 13.03 9.26 -9.46
N PHE A 45 13.19 8.58 -8.34
CA PHE A 45 12.10 8.19 -7.43
C PHE A 45 12.09 8.98 -6.12
N ARG A 46 12.82 10.09 -6.03
CA ARG A 46 12.85 10.91 -4.82
C ARG A 46 11.49 11.49 -4.50
N ASP A 47 11.15 11.44 -3.23
CA ASP A 47 9.88 11.92 -2.71
C ASP A 47 9.93 13.42 -2.41
N GLU A 48 9.15 14.20 -3.14
CA GLU A 48 9.01 15.65 -2.95
C GLU A 48 7.85 16.01 -2.03
N ILE A 49 6.93 15.07 -1.78
CA ILE A 49 5.73 15.27 -0.97
C ILE A 49 5.97 14.80 0.48
N GLY A 50 6.74 13.72 0.65
CA GLY A 50 7.02 13.07 1.92
C GLY A 50 6.04 11.95 2.30
N HIS A 51 5.00 11.72 1.48
CA HIS A 51 3.95 10.74 1.79
C HIS A 51 4.47 9.30 1.67
N GLY A 52 5.08 8.93 0.56
CA GLY A 52 5.66 7.59 0.37
C GLY A 52 6.84 7.31 1.29
N THR A 53 7.62 8.35 1.65
CA THR A 53 8.68 8.25 2.65
C THR A 53 8.11 7.91 4.04
N ALA A 54 6.99 8.53 4.41
CA ALA A 54 6.30 8.23 5.67
C ALA A 54 5.75 6.80 5.70
N ILE A 55 5.21 6.30 4.57
CA ILE A 55 4.76 4.92 4.39
C ILE A 55 5.93 3.94 4.54
N ALA A 56 7.04 4.19 3.83
CA ALA A 56 8.25 3.37 3.94
C ALA A 56 8.76 3.32 5.39
N GLY A 57 8.68 4.45 6.12
CA GLY A 57 9.04 4.53 7.53
C GLY A 57 8.22 3.63 8.44
N ILE A 58 6.90 3.53 8.23
CA ILE A 58 6.02 2.61 8.97
C ILE A 58 6.43 1.16 8.69
N ILE A 59 6.59 0.81 7.41
CA ILE A 59 6.91 -0.56 7.02
C ILE A 59 8.30 -0.97 7.56
N ARG A 60 9.28 -0.06 7.49
CA ARG A 60 10.65 -0.30 8.00
C ARG A 60 10.69 -0.60 9.50
N GLU A 61 9.79 0.00 10.28
CA GLU A 61 9.74 -0.20 11.73
C GLU A 61 9.52 -1.66 12.12
N LYS A 62 8.62 -2.35 11.42
CA LYS A 62 8.27 -3.76 11.67
C LYS A 62 9.07 -4.72 10.78
N ALA A 63 9.54 -4.27 9.62
CA ALA A 63 10.31 -5.04 8.66
C ALA A 63 11.69 -4.40 8.38
N PRO A 64 12.63 -4.40 9.36
CA PRO A 64 13.88 -3.66 9.26
C PRO A 64 14.78 -4.15 8.12
N HIS A 65 14.64 -5.39 7.67
CA HIS A 65 15.44 -5.99 6.60
C HIS A 65 14.70 -6.05 5.25
N ALA A 66 13.51 -5.43 5.11
CA ALA A 66 12.80 -5.40 3.85
C ALA A 66 13.61 -4.65 2.77
N ARG A 67 13.59 -5.16 1.54
CA ARG A 67 14.09 -4.46 0.35
C ARG A 67 12.97 -3.66 -0.27
N PHE A 68 13.13 -2.34 -0.31
CA PHE A 68 12.14 -1.45 -0.89
C PHE A 68 12.45 -1.18 -2.36
N HIS A 69 11.40 -1.23 -3.19
CA HIS A 69 11.36 -0.76 -4.57
C HIS A 69 10.36 0.40 -4.63
N ALA A 70 10.84 1.60 -4.98
CA ALA A 70 10.02 2.81 -4.96
C ALA A 70 9.46 3.12 -6.35
N ALA A 71 8.13 3.08 -6.50
CA ALA A 71 7.44 3.49 -7.72
C ALA A 71 6.75 4.85 -7.51
N LYS A 72 7.36 5.92 -7.99
CA LYS A 72 6.83 7.29 -7.89
C LYS A 72 5.79 7.53 -8.98
N ILE A 73 4.55 7.75 -8.56
CA ILE A 73 3.44 8.11 -9.45
C ILE A 73 2.80 9.45 -9.10
N PHE A 74 3.15 10.04 -7.95
CA PHE A 74 2.70 11.35 -7.52
C PHE A 74 3.81 12.38 -7.64
N ALA A 75 3.49 13.55 -8.23
CA ALA A 75 4.37 14.70 -8.31
C ALA A 75 3.59 15.97 -7.95
N GLY A 76 4.04 16.69 -6.93
CA GLY A 76 3.42 17.92 -6.45
C GLY A 76 2.05 17.76 -5.76
N SER A 77 1.33 16.66 -5.97
CA SER A 77 0.05 16.35 -5.31
C SER A 77 -0.19 14.84 -5.30
N LEU A 78 -1.07 14.38 -4.39
CA LEU A 78 -1.47 12.95 -4.29
C LEU A 78 -2.54 12.60 -5.34
N ARG A 79 -2.27 12.92 -6.59
CA ARG A 79 -3.10 12.57 -7.75
C ARG A 79 -2.22 11.93 -8.82
N ALA A 80 -2.67 10.81 -9.38
CA ALA A 80 -2.01 10.11 -10.46
C ALA A 80 -2.96 9.83 -11.61
N SER A 81 -2.43 9.68 -12.81
CA SER A 81 -3.18 9.12 -13.93
C SER A 81 -3.32 7.61 -13.76
N MET A 82 -4.35 7.02 -14.35
CA MET A 82 -4.47 5.55 -14.38
C MET A 82 -3.30 4.92 -15.12
N ALA A 83 -2.84 5.53 -16.21
CA ALA A 83 -1.67 5.05 -16.94
C ALA A 83 -0.41 4.97 -16.06
N SER A 84 -0.19 5.96 -15.17
CA SER A 84 0.91 5.95 -14.19
C SER A 84 0.77 4.80 -13.20
N LEU A 85 -0.44 4.55 -12.70
CA LEU A 85 -0.69 3.44 -11.78
C LEU A 85 -0.44 2.09 -12.44
N LEU A 86 -0.97 1.87 -13.65
CA LEU A 86 -0.81 0.61 -14.39
C LEU A 86 0.66 0.33 -14.69
N ALA A 87 1.40 1.32 -15.22
CA ALA A 87 2.83 1.18 -15.51
C ALA A 87 3.67 0.91 -14.24
N ALA A 88 3.33 1.53 -13.11
CA ALA A 88 4.00 1.28 -11.84
C ALA A 88 3.69 -0.10 -11.28
N LEU A 89 2.46 -0.59 -11.43
CA LEU A 89 2.03 -1.91 -10.98
C LEU A 89 2.73 -3.02 -11.82
N GLU A 90 2.75 -2.89 -13.15
CA GLU A 90 3.50 -3.78 -14.03
C GLU A 90 4.98 -3.84 -13.63
N TRP A 91 5.61 -2.67 -13.46
CA TRP A 91 7.01 -2.62 -13.02
C TRP A 91 7.24 -3.28 -11.66
N ALA A 92 6.35 -3.09 -10.69
CA ALA A 92 6.48 -3.71 -9.36
C ALA A 92 6.43 -5.24 -9.43
N VAL A 93 5.61 -5.79 -10.34
CA VAL A 93 5.57 -7.23 -10.63
C VAL A 93 6.88 -7.69 -11.29
N GLU A 94 7.43 -6.93 -12.25
CA GLU A 94 8.73 -7.22 -12.88
C GLU A 94 9.89 -7.24 -11.86
N GLN A 95 9.82 -6.44 -10.77
CA GLN A 95 10.80 -6.47 -9.68
C GLN A 95 10.65 -7.71 -8.78
N ASN A 96 9.72 -8.61 -9.07
CA ASN A 96 9.41 -9.77 -8.23
C ASN A 96 9.10 -9.37 -6.78
N ALA A 97 8.37 -8.26 -6.60
CA ALA A 97 7.98 -7.79 -5.28
C ALA A 97 7.05 -8.82 -4.60
N LYS A 98 7.42 -9.27 -3.40
CA LYS A 98 6.58 -10.17 -2.60
C LYS A 98 5.34 -9.48 -2.07
N ILE A 99 5.46 -8.18 -1.76
CA ILE A 99 4.33 -7.33 -1.39
C ILE A 99 4.31 -6.11 -2.29
N ILE A 100 3.15 -5.72 -2.78
CA ILE A 100 2.92 -4.44 -3.46
C ILE A 100 1.97 -3.62 -2.60
N HIS A 101 2.45 -2.47 -2.12
CA HIS A 101 1.69 -1.50 -1.37
C HIS A 101 1.14 -0.40 -2.28
N LEU A 102 -0.17 -0.21 -2.25
CA LEU A 102 -0.92 0.76 -3.06
C LEU A 102 -1.61 1.79 -2.14
N SER A 103 -1.12 3.02 -2.13
CA SER A 103 -1.68 4.12 -1.32
C SER A 103 -2.87 4.81 -1.96
N LEU A 104 -3.43 4.24 -3.00
CA LEU A 104 -4.48 4.87 -3.80
C LEU A 104 -5.46 3.86 -4.37
N GLY A 105 -6.57 4.41 -4.86
CA GLY A 105 -7.58 3.66 -5.58
C GLY A 105 -8.49 4.59 -6.38
N THR A 106 -9.43 4.03 -7.10
CA THR A 106 -10.40 4.76 -7.92
C THR A 106 -11.81 4.25 -7.72
N ARG A 107 -12.80 5.15 -7.82
CA ARG A 107 -14.23 4.81 -7.92
C ARG A 107 -14.71 4.72 -9.36
N ASN A 108 -13.82 4.99 -10.33
CA ASN A 108 -14.18 4.97 -11.74
C ASN A 108 -14.20 3.53 -12.26
N GLU A 109 -15.40 3.00 -12.47
CA GLU A 109 -15.64 1.62 -12.90
C GLU A 109 -15.02 1.28 -14.25
N ARG A 110 -14.71 2.27 -15.10
CA ARG A 110 -14.01 2.04 -16.38
C ARG A 110 -12.66 1.35 -16.21
N PHE A 111 -12.06 1.47 -15.05
CA PHE A 111 -10.75 0.91 -14.76
C PHE A 111 -10.81 -0.40 -13.97
N LYS A 112 -12.01 -0.87 -13.62
CA LYS A 112 -12.20 -2.10 -12.84
C LYS A 112 -11.56 -3.29 -13.52
N GLU A 113 -11.91 -3.55 -14.77
CA GLU A 113 -11.45 -4.74 -15.51
C GLU A 113 -9.92 -4.79 -15.66
N VAL A 114 -9.29 -3.67 -16.03
CA VAL A 114 -7.84 -3.62 -16.20
C VAL A 114 -7.11 -3.76 -14.86
N LEU A 115 -7.63 -3.18 -13.77
CA LEU A 115 -7.07 -3.36 -12.44
C LEU A 115 -7.25 -4.80 -11.94
N GLU A 116 -8.41 -5.40 -12.18
CA GLU A 116 -8.68 -6.80 -11.85
C GLU A 116 -7.71 -7.74 -12.58
N LEU A 117 -7.50 -7.52 -13.87
CA LEU A 117 -6.56 -8.33 -14.67
C LEU A 117 -5.14 -8.26 -14.12
N LEU A 118 -4.61 -7.06 -13.86
CA LEU A 118 -3.26 -6.88 -13.35
C LEU A 118 -3.09 -7.40 -11.92
N CYS A 119 -4.06 -7.13 -11.04
CA CYS A 119 -4.00 -7.62 -9.66
C CYS A 119 -4.09 -9.16 -9.62
N ARG A 120 -4.91 -9.77 -10.48
CA ARG A 120 -5.00 -11.23 -10.61
C ARG A 120 -3.69 -11.83 -11.11
N SER A 121 -3.06 -11.23 -12.14
CA SER A 121 -1.76 -11.69 -12.64
C SER A 121 -0.69 -11.63 -11.55
N ALA A 122 -0.63 -10.56 -10.76
CA ALA A 122 0.29 -10.45 -9.63
C ALA A 122 0.00 -11.50 -8.54
N PHE A 123 -1.28 -11.68 -8.20
CA PHE A 123 -1.75 -12.68 -7.23
C PHE A 123 -1.35 -14.11 -7.64
N GLU A 124 -1.53 -14.48 -8.92
CA GLU A 124 -1.18 -15.81 -9.47
C GLU A 124 0.33 -16.05 -9.43
N GLN A 125 1.14 -15.00 -9.46
CA GLN A 125 2.60 -15.06 -9.27
C GLN A 125 3.02 -15.12 -7.79
N GLY A 126 2.07 -15.14 -6.86
CA GLY A 126 2.33 -15.22 -5.41
C GLY A 126 2.65 -13.88 -4.75
N THR A 127 2.41 -12.77 -5.45
CA THR A 127 2.51 -11.41 -4.89
C THR A 127 1.31 -11.10 -4.00
N ILE A 128 1.53 -10.47 -2.86
CA ILE A 128 0.50 -10.00 -1.94
C ILE A 128 0.27 -8.51 -2.18
N LEU A 129 -0.94 -8.15 -2.64
CA LEU A 129 -1.31 -6.75 -2.85
C LEU A 129 -2.07 -6.22 -1.64
N VAL A 130 -1.68 -5.03 -1.17
CA VAL A 130 -2.37 -4.28 -0.11
C VAL A 130 -2.75 -2.92 -0.65
N ALA A 131 -4.03 -2.55 -0.57
CA ALA A 131 -4.52 -1.29 -1.12
C ALA A 131 -5.36 -0.49 -0.12
N ALA A 132 -5.18 0.83 -0.13
CA ALA A 132 -5.93 1.76 0.70
C ALA A 132 -7.32 2.05 0.13
N ALA A 133 -8.32 2.09 1.02
CA ALA A 133 -9.67 2.54 0.72
C ALA A 133 -10.16 3.57 1.75
N THR A 134 -11.22 4.31 1.45
CA THR A 134 -11.68 5.43 2.31
C THR A 134 -12.50 4.97 3.51
N ALA A 135 -13.17 3.81 3.43
CA ALA A 135 -14.00 3.23 4.48
C ALA A 135 -14.23 1.74 4.21
N ALA A 136 -14.78 1.00 5.19
CA ALA A 136 -15.05 -0.42 5.09
C ALA A 136 -16.07 -0.79 3.99
N ASP A 137 -17.06 0.05 3.77
CA ASP A 137 -18.13 -0.08 2.76
C ASP A 137 -17.80 0.58 1.42
N ALA A 138 -16.62 1.18 1.28
CA ALA A 138 -16.27 1.95 0.10
C ALA A 138 -15.93 1.05 -1.09
N LEU A 139 -16.62 1.21 -2.21
CA LEU A 139 -16.28 0.58 -3.49
C LEU A 139 -15.15 1.34 -4.18
N ILE A 140 -13.92 0.95 -3.86
CA ILE A 140 -12.69 1.56 -4.39
C ILE A 140 -11.79 0.46 -4.94
N TRP A 141 -11.54 0.49 -6.24
CA TRP A 141 -10.60 -0.42 -6.89
C TRP A 141 -9.16 0.09 -6.79
N PRO A 142 -8.18 -0.81 -6.52
CA PRO A 142 -8.30 -2.27 -6.44
C PRO A 142 -8.64 -2.83 -5.05
N ALA A 143 -8.83 -2.01 -4.01
CA ALA A 143 -8.97 -2.45 -2.62
C ALA A 143 -10.14 -3.44 -2.36
N VAL A 144 -11.17 -3.44 -3.22
CA VAL A 144 -12.33 -4.34 -3.10
C VAL A 144 -12.20 -5.64 -3.89
N LEU A 145 -11.07 -5.86 -4.57
CA LEU A 145 -10.84 -7.10 -5.32
C LEU A 145 -10.46 -8.24 -4.37
N ASP A 146 -10.94 -9.45 -4.64
CA ASP A 146 -10.65 -10.65 -3.87
C ASP A 146 -9.15 -11.04 -3.88
N THR A 147 -8.41 -10.58 -4.89
CA THR A 147 -6.96 -10.73 -5.02
C THR A 147 -6.15 -9.69 -4.26
N VAL A 148 -6.80 -8.74 -3.58
CA VAL A 148 -6.17 -7.60 -2.90
C VAL A 148 -6.65 -7.52 -1.45
N ILE A 149 -5.76 -7.27 -0.52
CA ILE A 149 -6.09 -6.99 0.88
C ILE A 149 -6.45 -5.51 1.00
N GLY A 150 -7.75 -5.22 1.12
CA GLY A 150 -8.26 -3.86 1.26
C GLY A 150 -8.15 -3.35 2.69
N VAL A 151 -7.67 -2.11 2.87
CA VAL A 151 -7.47 -1.50 4.19
C VAL A 151 -8.00 -0.08 4.24
N TYR A 152 -8.68 0.27 5.33
CA TYR A 152 -9.12 1.63 5.60
C TYR A 152 -8.63 2.11 6.97
N TRP A 153 -8.59 3.44 7.16
CA TRP A 153 -8.29 4.02 8.46
C TRP A 153 -9.49 3.89 9.39
N ASN A 154 -9.30 3.18 10.50
CA ASN A 154 -10.25 3.11 11.60
C ASN A 154 -9.70 3.90 12.80
N ALA A 155 -10.44 4.93 13.23
CA ALA A 155 -10.02 5.82 14.33
C ALA A 155 -9.98 5.13 15.70
N LEU A 156 -10.59 3.95 15.84
CA LEU A 156 -10.56 3.13 17.07
C LEU A 156 -9.30 2.27 17.17
N CYS A 157 -8.52 2.18 16.10
CA CYS A 157 -7.27 1.43 16.08
C CYS A 157 -6.12 2.30 16.60
N ASP A 158 -5.36 1.77 17.54
CA ASP A 158 -3.98 2.18 17.84
C ASP A 158 -2.99 1.50 16.88
N GLU A 159 -1.69 1.68 17.11
CA GLU A 159 -0.64 1.17 16.21
C GLU A 159 -0.60 -0.37 16.10
N GLU A 160 -1.08 -1.09 17.10
CA GLU A 160 -1.06 -2.55 17.16
C GLU A 160 -2.43 -3.18 16.87
N THR A 161 -3.51 -2.40 16.94
CA THR A 161 -4.87 -2.89 16.74
C THR A 161 -5.20 -3.01 15.27
N LEU A 162 -5.72 -4.16 14.88
CA LEU A 162 -6.33 -4.45 13.60
C LEU A 162 -7.79 -4.84 13.81
N ILE A 163 -8.69 -4.33 12.99
CA ILE A 163 -10.11 -4.69 12.97
C ILE A 163 -10.39 -5.44 11.68
N HIS A 164 -11.18 -6.51 11.78
CA HIS A 164 -11.61 -7.31 10.63
C HIS A 164 -13.13 -7.25 10.47
N HIS A 165 -13.57 -6.91 9.27
CA HIS A 165 -14.96 -6.88 8.84
C HIS A 165 -15.20 -7.92 7.75
N PRO A 166 -15.51 -9.17 8.08
CA PRO A 166 -15.57 -10.27 7.11
C PRO A 166 -16.64 -10.10 6.02
N ASP A 167 -17.66 -9.27 6.31
CA ASP A 167 -18.82 -9.08 5.41
C ASP A 167 -18.72 -7.79 4.58
N ASN A 168 -17.63 -7.02 4.72
CA ASN A 168 -17.47 -5.74 4.03
C ASN A 168 -16.54 -5.84 2.81
N PRO A 169 -16.75 -5.01 1.78
CA PRO A 169 -15.88 -4.97 0.61
C PRO A 169 -14.40 -4.68 0.94
N VAL A 170 -14.16 -3.85 1.97
CA VAL A 170 -12.82 -3.55 2.49
C VAL A 170 -12.70 -4.17 3.89
N GLU A 171 -11.90 -5.21 3.99
CA GLU A 171 -11.93 -6.13 5.12
C GLU A 171 -11.26 -5.61 6.39
N PHE A 172 -10.20 -4.80 6.27
CA PHE A 172 -9.36 -4.47 7.42
C PHE A 172 -9.36 -2.99 7.74
N GLY A 173 -9.57 -2.69 9.03
CA GLY A 173 -9.36 -1.37 9.61
C GLY A 173 -8.08 -1.33 10.43
N ALA A 174 -7.28 -0.29 10.28
CA ALA A 174 -6.03 -0.10 11.02
C ALA A 174 -5.75 1.36 11.34
N HIS A 175 -4.71 1.62 12.13
CA HIS A 175 -4.30 2.98 12.53
C HIS A 175 -3.80 3.83 11.35
N GLY A 176 -4.33 5.03 11.20
CA GLY A 176 -4.12 5.89 10.04
C GLY A 176 -3.14 7.05 10.22
N LEU A 177 -2.24 7.00 11.21
CA LEU A 177 -1.21 8.02 11.41
C LEU A 177 0.19 7.47 11.10
N PRO A 178 1.08 8.29 10.48
CA PRO A 178 2.47 7.93 10.29
C PRO A 178 3.25 8.01 11.61
N ARG A 179 4.50 7.54 11.57
CA ARG A 179 5.42 7.66 12.71
C ARG A 179 5.61 9.12 13.08
N PRO A 180 5.70 9.43 14.40
CA PRO A 180 5.97 10.79 14.87
C PRO A 180 7.30 11.33 14.33
N ILE A 181 7.33 12.61 13.99
CA ILE A 181 8.54 13.34 13.62
C ILE A 181 8.95 14.21 14.79
N PRO A 182 10.19 14.09 15.31
CA PRO A 182 10.67 14.92 16.41
C PRO A 182 10.46 16.43 16.13
N GLY A 183 9.86 17.14 17.07
CA GLY A 183 9.59 18.58 16.96
C GLY A 183 8.40 18.96 16.08
N ARG A 184 7.67 18.00 15.51
CA ARG A 184 6.45 18.27 14.74
C ARG A 184 5.22 17.67 15.45
N PRO A 185 4.20 18.48 15.79
CA PRO A 185 2.94 17.98 16.33
C PRO A 185 2.29 16.98 15.37
N GLN A 186 1.74 15.88 15.91
CA GLN A 186 1.14 14.82 15.09
C GLN A 186 -0.08 15.31 14.27
N GLU A 187 -0.80 16.32 14.77
CA GLU A 187 -1.94 16.94 14.10
C GLU A 187 -1.54 17.66 12.80
N LEU A 188 -0.27 18.05 12.69
CA LEU A 188 0.31 18.68 11.49
C LEU A 188 0.99 17.67 10.56
N ASN A 189 0.98 16.39 10.93
CA ASN A 189 1.50 15.31 10.11
C ASN A 189 0.42 14.80 9.14
N PHE A 190 0.80 13.91 8.22
CA PHE A 190 -0.14 13.19 7.38
C PHE A 190 -1.12 12.34 8.22
N ARG A 191 -2.24 11.97 7.61
CA ARG A 191 -3.20 11.01 8.16
C ARG A 191 -4.00 10.37 7.02
N GLY A 192 -4.50 9.16 7.21
CA GLY A 192 -5.38 8.51 6.24
C GLY A 192 -5.14 7.02 6.07
N SER A 193 -5.96 6.44 5.20
CA SER A 193 -5.97 5.00 4.93
C SER A 193 -4.67 4.47 4.32
N SER A 194 -3.89 5.33 3.65
CA SER A 194 -2.56 4.96 3.15
C SER A 194 -1.63 4.48 4.27
N PHE A 195 -1.68 5.13 5.45
CA PHE A 195 -0.88 4.75 6.61
C PHE A 195 -1.44 3.51 7.31
N ALA A 196 -2.76 3.35 7.32
CA ALA A 196 -3.40 2.12 7.76
C ALA A 196 -2.98 0.92 6.89
N ALA A 197 -2.99 1.07 5.58
CA ALA A 197 -2.51 0.06 4.65
C ALA A 197 -1.00 -0.22 4.83
N ALA A 198 -0.18 0.80 5.15
CA ALA A 198 1.24 0.60 5.45
C ALA A 198 1.46 -0.25 6.71
N ARG A 199 0.63 -0.10 7.76
CA ARG A 199 0.69 -0.95 8.96
C ARG A 199 0.31 -2.39 8.65
N VAL A 200 -0.72 -2.62 7.83
CA VAL A 200 -1.08 -3.97 7.37
C VAL A 200 0.04 -4.56 6.51
N THR A 201 0.63 -3.80 5.60
CA THR A 201 1.81 -4.21 4.82
C THR A 201 2.97 -4.62 5.74
N ALA A 202 3.25 -3.83 6.77
CA ALA A 202 4.28 -4.11 7.76
C ALA A 202 4.00 -5.42 8.51
N ARG A 203 2.76 -5.64 8.94
CA ARG A 203 2.33 -6.86 9.62
C ARG A 203 2.47 -8.11 8.73
N ILE A 204 2.11 -8.00 7.44
CA ILE A 204 2.32 -9.09 6.48
C ILE A 204 3.81 -9.38 6.32
N ALA A 205 4.65 -8.35 6.26
CA ALA A 205 6.08 -8.52 6.18
C ALA A 205 6.67 -9.23 7.41
N GLU A 206 6.16 -8.97 8.62
CA GLU A 206 6.52 -9.73 9.84
C GLU A 206 6.13 -11.21 9.72
N LEU A 207 4.91 -11.50 9.24
CA LEU A 207 4.42 -12.88 9.06
C LEU A 207 5.29 -13.65 8.05
N LEU A 208 5.71 -13.00 6.97
CA LEU A 208 6.59 -13.58 5.94
C LEU A 208 8.01 -13.91 6.45
N VAL A 209 8.45 -13.33 7.57
CA VAL A 209 9.71 -13.76 8.22
C VAL A 209 9.61 -15.20 8.69
N SER A 210 8.46 -15.60 9.20
CA SER A 210 8.21 -16.96 9.70
C SER A 210 7.77 -17.94 8.62
N ASP A 211 7.07 -17.44 7.59
CA ASP A 211 6.56 -18.21 6.45
C ASP A 211 6.78 -17.43 5.15
N PRO A 212 7.98 -17.53 4.53
CA PRO A 212 8.33 -16.78 3.31
C PRO A 212 7.50 -17.14 2.09
N ASP A 213 6.92 -18.33 2.05
CA ASP A 213 6.11 -18.85 0.94
C ASP A 213 4.62 -18.49 1.08
N MET A 214 4.23 -17.87 2.20
CA MET A 214 2.85 -17.44 2.46
C MET A 214 2.28 -16.71 1.25
N ASN A 215 1.11 -17.11 0.80
CA ASN A 215 0.35 -16.45 -0.27
C ASN A 215 -0.66 -15.44 0.30
N CYS A 216 -1.34 -14.72 -0.60
CA CYS A 216 -2.31 -13.69 -0.21
C CYS A 216 -3.46 -14.22 0.65
N GLN A 217 -3.99 -15.41 0.35
CA GLN A 217 -5.09 -16.01 1.12
C GLN A 217 -4.63 -16.40 2.55
N GLN A 218 -3.43 -16.94 2.67
CA GLN A 218 -2.84 -17.28 3.96
C GLN A 218 -2.56 -16.02 4.78
N ALA A 219 -2.02 -14.96 4.14
CA ALA A 219 -1.80 -13.66 4.77
C ALA A 219 -3.13 -13.05 5.27
N ARG A 220 -4.18 -13.07 4.44
CA ARG A 220 -5.54 -12.62 4.80
C ARG A 220 -6.07 -13.38 6.01
N SER A 221 -5.97 -14.72 6.01
CA SER A 221 -6.41 -15.56 7.11
C SER A 221 -5.62 -15.27 8.40
N ALA A 222 -4.31 -15.11 8.31
CA ALA A 222 -3.47 -14.78 9.46
C ALA A 222 -3.81 -13.41 10.05
N LEU A 223 -4.02 -12.39 9.21
CA LEU A 223 -4.48 -11.07 9.64
C LEU A 223 -5.85 -11.14 10.33
N ALA A 224 -6.79 -11.89 9.77
CA ALA A 224 -8.12 -12.09 10.37
C ALA A 224 -8.06 -12.74 11.76
N HIS A 225 -7.13 -13.67 11.99
CA HIS A 225 -6.91 -14.27 13.32
C HIS A 225 -6.28 -13.30 14.34
N LEU A 226 -5.46 -12.36 13.87
CA LEU A 226 -4.84 -11.33 14.72
C LEU A 226 -5.78 -10.17 15.03
N ALA A 227 -6.81 -9.98 14.21
CA ALA A 227 -7.73 -8.85 14.29
C ALA A 227 -8.84 -9.05 15.32
N ARG A 228 -9.37 -7.92 15.83
CA ARG A 228 -10.65 -7.91 16.52
C ARG A 228 -11.76 -7.97 15.46
N ILE A 229 -12.74 -8.85 15.64
CA ILE A 229 -13.88 -8.94 14.73
C ILE A 229 -14.88 -7.87 15.14
N GLU A 230 -15.17 -6.93 14.22
CA GLU A 230 -16.29 -5.99 14.35
C GLU A 230 -17.29 -6.26 13.22
N ARG A 231 -18.51 -6.61 13.61
CA ARG A 231 -19.64 -6.57 12.69
C ARG A 231 -20.28 -5.20 12.80
N LEU A 232 -20.22 -4.42 11.71
CA LEU A 232 -20.99 -3.18 11.64
C LEU A 232 -22.46 -3.54 11.81
N PRO A 233 -23.22 -2.82 12.67
CA PRO A 233 -24.66 -3.05 12.76
C PRO A 233 -25.25 -2.81 11.37
N PHE A 234 -26.02 -3.79 10.86
CA PHE A 234 -26.84 -3.59 9.68
C PHE A 234 -27.71 -2.35 9.92
N LEU A 235 -27.47 -1.28 9.17
CA LEU A 235 -28.43 -0.20 9.07
C LEU A 235 -29.64 -0.78 8.32
N LEU A 236 -30.68 -1.16 9.09
CA LEU A 236 -32.02 -1.52 8.59
C LEU A 236 -32.70 -0.28 7.99
#